data_6c29d0702b88610b96f85f48abb5c87d
#
_entry.id   6c29d0702b88610b96f85f48abb5c87d
#
_cell.length_a   1.000
_cell.length_b   1.000
_cell.length_c   1.000
_cell.angle_alpha   90.00
_cell.angle_beta   90.00
_cell.angle_gamma   90.00
#
_symmetry.space_group_name_H-M   'P 1'
#
loop_
_entity.id
_entity.type
_entity.pdbx_description
1 polymer ?
#
loop_
_entity_poly.entity_id
_entity_poly.type
_entity_poly.pdbx_seq_one_letter_code
_entity_poly.pdbx_strand_id
1 'polypeptide(L)'
;MSKSEFEKYATGHAGISSLKLHQFKAAAQGSISPTIIEERQMNVAAMDVFSRLMMDRIIFLGCPVYDDVANIIQAQLLFLESTEPDKDIQIYINSPGGSVTAGLGIYDTMQLISSDVATICTGLAASMGAVLLTA
;
A
#
# COMPACT_ATOMS: atom_id res chain seq x y z
N MET A 1 14.49 -10.62 12.20
CA MET A 1 14.11 -9.79 11.04
C MET A 1 13.72 -8.41 11.54
N SER A 2 14.38 -7.37 11.07
CA SER A 2 14.01 -6.00 11.41
C SER A 2 12.67 -5.65 10.74
N LYS A 3 11.72 -5.10 11.50
CA LYS A 3 10.46 -4.58 10.95
C LYS A 3 10.79 -3.39 10.03
N SER A 4 10.15 -3.32 8.85
CA SER A 4 10.25 -2.15 8.00
C SER A 4 9.71 -0.90 8.70
N GLU A 5 10.11 0.28 8.27
CA GLU A 5 9.60 1.54 8.86
C GLU A 5 8.09 1.64 8.74
N PHE A 6 7.52 1.19 7.61
CA PHE A 6 6.08 1.11 7.45
C PHE A 6 5.42 0.15 8.44
N GLU A 7 6.00 -1.03 8.69
CA GLU A 7 5.44 -1.96 9.69
C GLU A 7 5.42 -1.36 11.09
N LYS A 8 6.46 -0.62 11.45
CA LYS A 8 6.51 0.11 12.73
C LYS A 8 5.42 1.18 12.80
N TYR A 9 5.24 1.94 11.72
CA TYR A 9 4.19 2.95 11.63
C TYR A 9 2.79 2.32 11.68
N ALA A 10 2.52 1.32 10.83
CA ALA A 10 1.22 0.68 10.75
C ALA A 10 0.79 0.03 12.06
N THR A 11 1.72 -0.64 12.75
CA THR A 11 1.40 -1.31 14.02
C THR A 11 1.43 -0.37 15.23
N GLY A 12 2.30 0.65 15.23
CA GLY A 12 2.48 1.56 16.37
C GLY A 12 1.55 2.77 16.34
N HIS A 13 1.28 3.35 15.17
CA HIS A 13 0.50 4.58 15.04
C HIS A 13 -0.89 4.35 14.44
N ALA A 14 -0.98 3.53 13.40
CA ALA A 14 -2.26 3.26 12.73
C ALA A 14 -3.09 2.13 13.40
N GLY A 15 -2.60 1.51 14.47
CA GLY A 15 -3.31 0.48 15.21
C GLY A 15 -3.60 -0.82 14.44
N ILE A 16 -2.94 -1.03 13.30
CA ILE A 16 -3.12 -2.22 12.48
C ILE A 16 -2.39 -3.39 13.14
N SER A 17 -3.10 -4.50 13.39
CA SER A 17 -2.43 -5.66 13.97
C SER A 17 -1.40 -6.25 13.01
N SER A 18 -0.27 -6.70 13.54
CA SER A 18 0.79 -7.32 12.74
C SER A 18 0.31 -8.54 11.94
N LEU A 19 -0.67 -9.29 12.49
CA LEU A 19 -1.28 -10.42 11.80
C LEU A 19 -2.08 -9.98 10.57
N LYS A 20 -2.90 -8.93 10.68
CA LYS A 20 -3.67 -8.37 9.56
C LYS A 20 -2.76 -7.80 8.48
N LEU A 21 -1.71 -7.10 8.87
CA LEU A 21 -0.71 -6.60 7.93
C LEU A 21 -0.02 -7.74 7.17
N HIS A 22 0.30 -8.83 7.87
CA HIS A 22 0.87 -10.02 7.24
C HIS A 22 -0.11 -10.72 6.30
N GLN A 23 -1.38 -10.84 6.68
CA GLN A 23 -2.44 -11.41 5.85
C GLN A 23 -2.68 -10.57 4.59
N PHE A 24 -2.66 -9.24 4.69
CA PHE A 24 -2.74 -8.35 3.54
C PHE A 24 -1.57 -8.59 2.58
N LYS A 25 -0.35 -8.58 3.09
CA LYS A 25 0.84 -8.87 2.28
C LYS A 25 0.73 -10.22 1.58
N ALA A 26 0.30 -11.26 2.28
CA ALA A 26 0.09 -12.58 1.71
C ALA A 26 -1.04 -12.60 0.67
N ALA A 27 -2.14 -11.90 0.89
CA ALA A 27 -3.27 -11.83 -0.05
C ALA A 27 -2.92 -11.04 -1.30
N ALA A 28 -2.21 -9.92 -1.16
CA ALA A 28 -1.78 -9.07 -2.28
C ALA A 28 -0.72 -9.76 -3.16
N GLN A 29 0.03 -10.71 -2.60
CA GLN A 29 1.17 -11.36 -3.23
C GLN A 29 0.92 -12.81 -3.64
N GLY A 30 -0.26 -13.35 -3.34
CA GLY A 30 -0.44 -14.78 -3.31
C GLY A 30 0.34 -15.41 -2.14
N SER A 31 0.77 -16.66 -2.27
CA SER A 31 1.47 -17.37 -1.19
C SER A 31 2.99 -17.08 -1.10
N ILE A 32 3.54 -16.25 -1.99
CA ILE A 32 4.99 -16.02 -2.07
C ILE A 32 5.29 -14.52 -1.95
N SER A 33 5.99 -14.14 -0.87
CA SER A 33 6.57 -12.81 -0.70
C SER A 33 8.09 -12.90 -0.94
N PRO A 34 8.58 -12.52 -2.11
CA PRO A 34 10.02 -12.56 -2.36
C PRO A 34 10.74 -11.55 -1.46
N THR A 35 11.85 -11.99 -0.88
CA THR A 35 12.74 -11.13 -0.11
C THR A 35 13.86 -10.65 -1.01
N ILE A 36 14.11 -9.35 -1.01
CA ILE A 36 15.28 -8.76 -1.68
C ILE A 36 16.31 -8.33 -0.66
N ILE A 37 17.58 -8.43 -1.05
CA ILE A 37 18.72 -7.94 -0.29
C ILE A 37 19.25 -6.72 -1.04
N GLU A 38 19.25 -5.56 -0.38
CA GLU A 38 19.79 -4.32 -0.93
C GLU A 38 21.05 -3.93 -0.15
N GLU A 39 22.18 -3.83 -0.85
CA GLU A 39 23.42 -3.32 -0.27
C GLU A 39 23.44 -1.79 -0.41
N ARG A 40 23.45 -1.12 0.71
CA ARG A 40 23.72 0.33 0.79
C ARG A 40 25.07 0.52 1.48
N GLN A 41 25.83 1.51 1.08
CA GLN A 41 27.27 1.76 1.35
C GLN A 41 27.87 1.29 2.70
N MET A 42 27.10 0.93 3.70
CA MET A 42 27.55 0.37 4.99
C MET A 42 26.56 -0.63 5.64
N ASN A 43 25.39 -0.93 5.04
CA ASN A 43 24.39 -1.81 5.64
C ASN A 43 23.72 -2.67 4.59
N VAL A 44 23.63 -3.98 4.86
CA VAL A 44 22.77 -4.91 4.12
C VAL A 44 21.39 -4.90 4.76
N ALA A 45 20.36 -4.52 4.03
CA ALA A 45 18.98 -4.57 4.47
C ALA A 45 18.21 -5.66 3.72
N ALA A 46 17.68 -6.65 4.46
CA ALA A 46 16.71 -7.61 3.93
C ALA A 46 15.29 -7.09 4.15
N MET A 47 14.50 -6.94 3.07
CA MET A 47 13.11 -6.48 3.15
C MET A 47 12.25 -7.21 2.13
N ASP A 48 10.92 -7.25 2.37
CA ASP A 48 10.00 -7.76 1.36
C ASP A 48 9.87 -6.78 0.18
N VAL A 49 9.50 -7.31 -1.00
CA VAL A 49 9.45 -6.52 -2.23
C VAL A 49 8.47 -5.35 -2.15
N PHE A 50 7.35 -5.49 -1.41
CA PHE A 50 6.36 -4.40 -1.29
C PHE A 50 6.87 -3.27 -0.41
N SER A 51 7.57 -3.59 0.67
CA SER A 51 8.27 -2.58 1.49
C SER A 51 9.33 -1.84 0.67
N ARG A 52 10.04 -2.55 -0.21
CA ARG A 52 11.02 -1.93 -1.11
C ARG A 52 10.36 -1.01 -2.14
N LEU A 53 9.26 -1.45 -2.77
CA LEU A 53 8.50 -0.63 -3.72
C LEU A 53 7.95 0.64 -3.04
N MET A 54 7.48 0.52 -1.81
CA MET A 54 6.97 1.65 -1.05
C MET A 54 8.04 2.71 -0.73
N MET A 55 9.32 2.33 -0.66
CA MET A 55 10.42 3.30 -0.59
C MET A 55 10.52 4.17 -1.84
N ASP A 56 10.08 3.66 -2.99
CA ASP A 56 9.95 4.39 -4.25
C ASP A 56 8.54 4.98 -4.45
N ARG A 57 7.75 5.05 -3.36
CA ARG A 57 6.39 5.61 -3.32
C ARG A 57 5.38 4.84 -4.18
N ILE A 58 5.59 3.54 -4.31
CA ILE A 58 4.71 2.63 -5.08
C ILE A 58 3.89 1.77 -4.13
N ILE A 59 2.56 1.85 -4.28
CA ILE A 59 1.58 1.02 -3.58
C ILE A 59 0.97 0.04 -4.58
N PHE A 60 0.68 -1.19 -4.14
CA PHE A 60 0.07 -2.22 -4.98
C PHE A 60 -1.27 -2.68 -4.39
N LEU A 61 -2.37 -2.40 -5.10
CA LEU A 61 -3.70 -2.92 -4.80
C LEU A 61 -4.02 -4.08 -5.74
N GLY A 62 -3.60 -5.29 -5.36
CA GLY A 62 -3.70 -6.51 -6.15
C GLY A 62 -4.73 -7.52 -5.64
N CYS A 63 -5.80 -7.06 -4.99
CA CYS A 63 -6.80 -7.93 -4.37
C CYS A 63 -8.17 -7.23 -4.31
N PRO A 64 -9.27 -7.94 -3.93
CA PRO A 64 -10.56 -7.30 -3.66
C PRO A 64 -10.47 -6.23 -2.57
N VAL A 65 -11.29 -5.19 -2.70
CA VAL A 65 -11.37 -4.07 -1.74
C VAL A 65 -12.30 -4.44 -0.59
N TYR A 66 -11.74 -4.50 0.63
CA TYR A 66 -12.46 -4.71 1.88
C TYR A 66 -11.79 -3.91 3.01
N ASP A 67 -12.36 -3.87 4.19
CA ASP A 67 -11.96 -2.94 5.25
C ASP A 67 -10.48 -3.05 5.64
N ASP A 68 -9.95 -4.27 5.80
CA ASP A 68 -8.55 -4.46 6.19
C ASP A 68 -7.58 -3.97 5.10
N VAL A 69 -7.90 -4.22 3.82
CA VAL A 69 -7.14 -3.72 2.67
C VAL A 69 -7.17 -2.19 2.63
N ALA A 70 -8.36 -1.61 2.77
CA ALA A 70 -8.53 -0.16 2.75
C ALA A 70 -7.75 0.51 3.87
N ASN A 71 -7.81 -0.03 5.09
CA ASN A 71 -7.06 0.50 6.24
C ASN A 71 -5.54 0.49 5.98
N ILE A 72 -5.04 -0.56 5.33
CA ILE A 72 -3.60 -0.64 5.02
C ILE A 72 -3.22 0.34 3.93
N ILE A 73 -4.00 0.46 2.84
CA ILE A 73 -3.73 1.41 1.76
C ILE A 73 -3.77 2.85 2.30
N GLN A 74 -4.79 3.19 3.10
CA GLN A 74 -4.87 4.51 3.75
C GLN A 74 -3.64 4.78 4.64
N ALA A 75 -3.22 3.79 5.44
CA ALA A 75 -2.03 3.93 6.28
C ALA A 75 -0.75 4.11 5.45
N GLN A 76 -0.65 3.44 4.29
CA GLN A 76 0.47 3.61 3.36
C GLN A 76 0.48 5.01 2.75
N LEU A 77 -0.66 5.52 2.29
CA LEU A 77 -0.80 6.88 1.77
C LEU A 77 -0.39 7.93 2.80
N LEU A 78 -0.92 7.83 4.01
CA LEU A 78 -0.58 8.76 5.12
C LEU A 78 0.88 8.66 5.54
N PHE A 79 1.46 7.47 5.52
CA PHE A 79 2.88 7.28 5.81
C PHE A 79 3.76 7.96 4.76
N LEU A 80 3.45 7.76 3.47
CA LEU A 80 4.20 8.37 2.38
C LEU A 80 4.08 9.90 2.39
N GLU A 81 2.88 10.42 2.64
CA GLU A 81 2.66 11.85 2.84
C GLU A 81 3.51 12.41 3.99
N SER A 82 3.57 11.70 5.12
CA SER A 82 4.32 12.15 6.30
C SER A 82 5.83 12.14 6.10
N THR A 83 6.36 11.30 5.21
CA THR A 83 7.80 11.20 4.96
C THR A 83 8.30 12.24 3.98
N GLU A 84 7.57 12.46 2.90
CA GLU A 84 7.91 13.41 1.84
C GLU A 84 6.62 14.02 1.27
N PRO A 85 6.09 15.09 1.91
CA PRO A 85 4.92 15.80 1.39
C PRO A 85 5.16 16.33 -0.03
N ASP A 86 4.10 16.49 -0.79
CA ASP A 86 4.09 17.04 -2.16
C ASP A 86 4.85 16.20 -3.21
N LYS A 87 5.30 15.00 -2.87
CA LYS A 87 5.87 14.06 -3.86
C LYS A 87 4.82 13.07 -4.31
N ASP A 88 4.79 12.79 -5.61
CA ASP A 88 3.85 11.87 -6.24
C ASP A 88 3.89 10.47 -5.63
N ILE A 89 2.72 9.86 -5.52
CA ILE A 89 2.52 8.46 -5.12
C ILE A 89 1.94 7.70 -6.30
N GLN A 90 2.39 6.48 -6.54
CA GLN A 90 1.84 5.61 -7.58
C GLN A 90 1.07 4.45 -6.96
N ILE A 91 -0.16 4.21 -7.42
CA ILE A 91 -0.95 3.04 -7.03
C ILE A 91 -1.18 2.16 -8.26
N TYR A 92 -0.61 0.97 -8.23
CA TYR A 92 -0.90 -0.08 -9.22
C TYR A 92 -2.14 -0.85 -8.79
N ILE A 93 -3.15 -0.92 -9.66
CA ILE A 93 -4.45 -1.50 -9.38
C ILE A 93 -4.68 -2.72 -10.27
N ASN A 94 -4.87 -3.88 -9.63
CA ASN A 94 -5.37 -5.12 -10.23
C ASN A 94 -6.43 -5.70 -9.29
N SER A 95 -7.66 -5.19 -9.39
CA SER A 95 -8.72 -5.47 -8.43
C SER A 95 -10.09 -5.61 -9.10
N PRO A 96 -10.89 -6.61 -8.72
CA PRO A 96 -12.29 -6.73 -9.15
C PRO A 96 -13.20 -5.71 -8.44
N GLY A 97 -12.67 -4.88 -7.54
CA GLY A 97 -13.45 -4.03 -6.64
C GLY A 97 -13.85 -4.73 -5.36
N GLY A 98 -14.95 -4.33 -4.73
CA GLY A 98 -15.42 -4.88 -3.46
C GLY A 98 -16.29 -3.89 -2.69
N SER A 99 -16.04 -3.75 -1.38
CA SER A 99 -16.79 -2.86 -0.50
C SER A 99 -16.69 -1.40 -0.94
N VAL A 100 -17.84 -0.77 -1.15
CA VAL A 100 -17.93 0.64 -1.55
C VAL A 100 -17.41 1.55 -0.44
N THR A 101 -17.83 1.30 0.81
CA THR A 101 -17.40 2.13 1.95
C THR A 101 -15.91 2.02 2.21
N ALA A 102 -15.33 0.82 2.10
CA ALA A 102 -13.90 0.62 2.20
C ALA A 102 -13.13 1.37 1.09
N GLY A 103 -13.62 1.28 -0.14
CA GLY A 103 -13.01 1.99 -1.28
C GLY A 103 -13.15 3.50 -1.17
N LEU A 104 -14.27 4.01 -0.67
CA LEU A 104 -14.43 5.45 -0.41
C LEU A 104 -13.45 5.95 0.65
N GLY A 105 -13.09 5.14 1.65
CA GLY A 105 -12.05 5.50 2.61
C GLY A 105 -10.67 5.69 1.94
N ILE A 106 -10.33 4.84 0.96
CA ILE A 106 -9.11 5.03 0.16
C ILE A 106 -9.23 6.32 -0.67
N TYR A 107 -10.35 6.49 -1.38
CA TYR A 107 -10.62 7.68 -2.20
C TYR A 107 -10.48 8.96 -1.38
N ASP A 108 -11.15 9.04 -0.24
CA ASP A 108 -11.11 10.21 0.64
C ASP A 108 -9.68 10.53 1.10
N THR A 109 -8.88 9.49 1.38
CA THR A 109 -7.47 9.66 1.77
C THR A 109 -6.65 10.18 0.60
N MET A 110 -6.87 9.69 -0.63
CA MET A 110 -6.21 10.22 -1.83
C MET A 110 -6.52 11.70 -2.05
N GLN A 111 -7.75 12.13 -1.76
CA GLN A 111 -8.15 13.54 -1.89
C GLN A 111 -7.64 14.42 -0.73
N LEU A 112 -7.36 13.83 0.43
CA LEU A 112 -6.95 14.56 1.64
C LEU A 112 -5.48 14.94 1.63
N ILE A 113 -4.60 14.05 1.13
CA ILE A 113 -3.16 14.26 1.10
C ILE A 113 -2.76 15.32 0.07
N SER A 114 -1.63 15.99 0.26
CA SER A 114 -1.10 16.99 -0.69
C SER A 114 -0.34 16.36 -1.86
N SER A 115 0.17 15.14 -1.68
CA SER A 115 0.82 14.38 -2.74
C SER A 115 -0.15 14.01 -3.85
N ASP A 116 0.23 14.25 -5.11
CA ASP A 116 -0.54 13.75 -6.26
C ASP A 116 -0.47 12.21 -6.32
N VAL A 117 -1.61 11.59 -6.62
CA VAL A 117 -1.72 10.13 -6.70
C VAL A 117 -1.96 9.69 -8.13
N ALA A 118 -0.95 9.10 -8.75
CA ALA A 118 -1.06 8.50 -10.08
C ALA A 118 -1.52 7.04 -9.96
N THR A 119 -2.57 6.69 -10.68
CA THR A 119 -3.16 5.35 -10.68
C THR A 119 -2.87 4.62 -11.97
N ILE A 120 -2.47 3.35 -11.89
CA ILE A 120 -2.11 2.52 -13.04
C ILE A 120 -2.86 1.19 -12.96
N CYS A 121 -3.70 0.89 -13.96
CA CYS A 121 -4.35 -0.42 -14.06
C CYS A 121 -3.38 -1.47 -14.61
N THR A 122 -3.25 -2.59 -13.89
CA THR A 122 -2.53 -3.78 -14.36
C THR A 122 -3.47 -4.98 -14.31
N GLY A 123 -3.91 -5.45 -15.45
CA GLY A 123 -4.87 -6.56 -15.56
C GLY A 123 -6.32 -6.09 -15.49
N LEU A 124 -6.86 -5.86 -14.30
CA LEU A 124 -8.27 -5.50 -14.12
C LEU A 124 -8.43 -4.38 -13.08
N ALA A 125 -9.23 -3.39 -13.41
CA ALA A 125 -9.81 -2.45 -12.45
C ALA A 125 -11.32 -2.40 -12.68
N ALA A 126 -12.09 -3.13 -11.88
CA ALA A 126 -13.54 -3.23 -12.02
C ALA A 126 -14.27 -2.74 -10.77
N SER A 127 -15.55 -2.32 -10.93
CA SER A 127 -16.39 -1.85 -9.82
C SER A 127 -15.67 -0.78 -8.99
N MET A 128 -15.52 -0.95 -7.69
CA MET A 128 -14.80 -0.02 -6.82
C MET A 128 -13.32 0.19 -7.24
N GLY A 129 -12.70 -0.82 -7.88
CA GLY A 129 -11.37 -0.67 -8.46
C GLY A 129 -11.34 0.32 -9.63
N ALA A 130 -12.42 0.40 -10.43
CA ALA A 130 -12.53 1.39 -11.51
C ALA A 130 -12.73 2.81 -10.95
N VAL A 131 -13.47 2.95 -9.84
CA VAL A 131 -13.62 4.24 -9.15
C VAL A 131 -12.27 4.73 -8.66
N LEU A 132 -11.48 3.87 -8.01
CA LEU A 132 -10.14 4.24 -7.52
C LEU A 132 -9.16 4.53 -8.66
N LEU A 133 -9.34 3.91 -9.83
CA LEU A 133 -8.50 4.19 -11.00
C LEU A 133 -8.73 5.60 -11.57
N THR A 134 -9.92 6.15 -11.36
CA THR A 134 -10.33 7.46 -11.90
C THR A 134 -10.38 8.56 -10.82
N ALA A 135 -9.90 8.25 -9.63
CA ALA A 135 -9.93 9.14 -8.47
C ALA A 135 -8.96 10.32 -8.58
#